data_b7389e7f82641d65d7cb8d39f89e47f5
#
_entry.id   b7389e7f82641d65d7cb8d39f89e47f5
#
_cell.length_a   1.000
_cell.length_b   1.000
_cell.length_c   1.000
_cell.angle_alpha   90.00
_cell.angle_beta   90.00
_cell.angle_gamma   90.00
#
_symmetry.space_group_name_H-M   'P 1'
#
loop_
_entity.id
_entity.type
_entity.pdbx_description
1 polymer ?
#
loop_
_entity_poly.entity_id
_entity_poly.type
_entity_poly.pdbx_seq_one_letter_code
_entity_poly.pdbx_strand_id
1 'polypeptide(L)'
;MKTIDFNFDLPQELIAQTPIEKRDASRLLVLDKKSGAWEHRHFFDLPEYLYPGDCLILNDSRVLPARLLGQRLPGGGACEVLLLIDRGENTWECLVRPGKHLRQGVKLSFGNGELTAEVTQVLEGGNRLVRFNYEGIFLEVLDRLGKMPLPPYIKEELQDRERYQTVYSKVVGSAAAPTAGLHFTKELLQKVQEMGVNVGYVTLHVGLGTFRPVKEDDITDHLMHSEYCVIPQETADLINETKKNGGRVICVGTTSCRTVESWAAENGTMKASAGWTSIFIYPGYKFKVMDALVTNFHLPESTLIMLVSALAGREHVLRAYEEAVRERYRFFSFGDAMFIH
;
A
#
# COMPACT_ATOMS: atom_id res chain seq x y z
N MET A 1 -2.97 -2.24 -25.04
CA MET A 1 -3.35 -3.38 -24.14
C MET A 1 -4.56 -2.93 -23.36
N LYS A 2 -5.59 -3.77 -23.29
CA LYS A 2 -6.85 -3.37 -22.66
C LYS A 2 -6.88 -3.76 -21.18
N THR A 3 -7.64 -3.02 -20.40
CA THR A 3 -7.86 -3.31 -18.96
C THR A 3 -8.44 -4.71 -18.75
N ILE A 4 -9.37 -5.12 -19.59
CA ILE A 4 -9.99 -6.46 -19.56
C ILE A 4 -8.98 -7.61 -19.78
N ASP A 5 -7.82 -7.34 -20.39
CA ASP A 5 -6.77 -8.35 -20.59
C ASP A 5 -6.17 -8.84 -19.24
N PHE A 6 -6.46 -8.15 -18.15
CA PHE A 6 -6.04 -8.46 -16.78
C PHE A 6 -7.18 -8.96 -15.90
N ASN A 7 -8.28 -9.39 -16.53
CA ASN A 7 -9.40 -9.96 -15.82
C ASN A 7 -9.18 -11.44 -15.51
N PHE A 8 -9.71 -11.88 -14.39
CA PHE A 8 -9.84 -13.28 -13.97
C PHE A 8 -11.05 -13.41 -13.06
N ASP A 9 -11.61 -14.61 -12.95
CA ASP A 9 -12.76 -14.85 -12.07
C ASP A 9 -12.31 -14.94 -10.62
N LEU A 10 -12.73 -14.00 -9.79
CA LEU A 10 -12.41 -13.94 -8.36
C LEU A 10 -13.70 -14.07 -7.55
N PRO A 11 -13.96 -15.24 -6.91
CA PRO A 11 -15.05 -15.39 -5.97
C PRO A 11 -14.94 -14.42 -4.78
N GLN A 12 -16.03 -13.73 -4.48
CA GLN A 12 -16.03 -12.67 -3.46
C GLN A 12 -15.67 -13.19 -2.06
N GLU A 13 -15.99 -14.44 -1.77
CA GLU A 13 -15.66 -15.10 -0.49
C GLU A 13 -14.13 -15.31 -0.29
N LEU A 14 -13.32 -15.23 -1.34
CA LEU A 14 -11.87 -15.30 -1.22
C LEU A 14 -11.23 -13.96 -0.82
N ILE A 15 -11.97 -12.86 -0.87
CA ILE A 15 -11.47 -11.55 -0.41
C ILE A 15 -11.45 -11.55 1.12
N ALA A 16 -10.25 -11.57 1.69
CA ALA A 16 -10.06 -11.67 3.13
C ALA A 16 -10.63 -10.46 3.88
N GLN A 17 -11.48 -10.71 4.87
CA GLN A 17 -12.10 -9.67 5.69
C GLN A 17 -11.32 -9.41 6.99
N THR A 18 -10.58 -10.40 7.48
CA THR A 18 -9.82 -10.35 8.73
C THR A 18 -8.39 -10.86 8.51
N PRO A 19 -7.40 -10.32 9.23
CA PRO A 19 -6.05 -10.86 9.19
C PRO A 19 -6.01 -12.29 9.78
N ILE A 20 -5.10 -13.11 9.26
CA ILE A 20 -4.80 -14.43 9.85
C ILE A 20 -4.20 -14.23 11.24
N GLU A 21 -4.45 -15.15 12.18
CA GLU A 21 -4.01 -15.01 13.58
C GLU A 21 -2.49 -14.79 13.68
N LYS A 22 -1.69 -15.67 13.12
CA LYS A 22 -0.24 -15.55 13.06
C LYS A 22 0.19 -15.01 11.70
N ARG A 23 0.85 -13.84 11.64
CA ARG A 23 1.16 -13.08 10.43
C ARG A 23 1.89 -13.91 9.36
N ASP A 24 2.93 -14.63 9.77
CA ASP A 24 3.78 -15.42 8.89
C ASP A 24 3.25 -16.82 8.55
N ALA A 25 2.08 -17.19 9.11
CA ALA A 25 1.39 -18.43 8.75
C ALA A 25 0.47 -18.28 7.52
N SER A 26 0.39 -17.10 6.90
CA SER A 26 -0.28 -16.93 5.61
C SER A 26 0.36 -17.84 4.56
N ARG A 27 -0.41 -18.25 3.57
CA ARG A 27 0.13 -19.02 2.44
C ARG A 27 1.01 -18.12 1.57
N LEU A 28 1.98 -18.73 0.92
CA LEU A 28 2.89 -18.09 -0.02
C LEU A 28 2.88 -18.88 -1.33
N LEU A 29 2.50 -18.26 -2.43
CA LEU A 29 2.70 -18.81 -3.77
C LEU A 29 4.03 -18.25 -4.29
N VAL A 30 5.01 -19.13 -4.47
CA VAL A 30 6.31 -18.77 -5.04
C VAL A 30 6.25 -18.96 -6.54
N LEU A 31 6.50 -17.91 -7.32
CA LEU A 31 6.43 -17.91 -8.79
C LEU A 31 7.80 -17.62 -9.39
N ASP A 32 8.33 -18.58 -10.15
CA ASP A 32 9.48 -18.31 -11.02
C ASP A 32 9.03 -17.51 -12.24
N LYS A 33 9.51 -16.26 -12.33
CA LYS A 33 9.07 -15.33 -13.38
C LYS A 33 9.52 -15.73 -14.79
N LYS A 34 10.57 -16.59 -14.92
CA LYS A 34 11.10 -17.00 -16.22
C LYS A 34 10.32 -18.18 -16.79
N SER A 35 10.09 -19.20 -15.98
CA SER A 35 9.42 -20.44 -16.39
C SER A 35 7.91 -20.39 -16.21
N GLY A 36 7.40 -19.52 -15.31
CA GLY A 36 6.01 -19.51 -14.88
C GLY A 36 5.63 -20.70 -14.01
N ALA A 37 6.60 -21.45 -13.50
CA ALA A 37 6.37 -22.50 -12.52
C ALA A 37 6.09 -21.91 -11.13
N TRP A 38 5.29 -22.59 -10.34
CA TRP A 38 4.96 -22.14 -8.99
C TRP A 38 5.04 -23.27 -7.98
N GLU A 39 5.20 -22.87 -6.70
CA GLU A 39 5.17 -23.73 -5.53
C GLU A 39 4.23 -23.14 -4.48
N HIS A 40 3.56 -24.01 -3.71
CA HIS A 40 2.74 -23.64 -2.57
C HIS A 40 3.54 -23.78 -1.28
N ARG A 41 3.67 -22.67 -0.53
CA ARG A 41 4.43 -22.56 0.71
C ARG A 41 3.62 -21.77 1.76
N HIS A 42 4.26 -21.51 2.89
CA HIS A 42 3.81 -20.54 3.87
C HIS A 42 4.80 -19.37 3.94
N PHE A 43 4.38 -18.23 4.45
CA PHE A 43 5.22 -17.05 4.46
C PHE A 43 6.48 -17.22 5.33
N PHE A 44 6.42 -18.01 6.39
CA PHE A 44 7.58 -18.35 7.22
C PHE A 44 8.66 -19.17 6.47
N ASP A 45 8.35 -19.70 5.27
CA ASP A 45 9.30 -20.41 4.40
C ASP A 45 10.05 -19.43 3.47
N LEU A 46 9.67 -18.15 3.41
CA LEU A 46 10.32 -17.15 2.55
C LEU A 46 11.86 -17.15 2.68
N PRO A 47 12.47 -17.34 3.87
CA PRO A 47 13.93 -17.41 4.00
C PRO A 47 14.61 -18.47 3.15
N GLU A 48 13.92 -19.55 2.76
CA GLU A 48 14.47 -20.63 1.90
C GLU A 48 14.78 -20.13 0.47
N TYR A 49 14.20 -19.00 0.08
CA TYR A 49 14.34 -18.39 -1.25
C TYR A 49 15.25 -17.13 -1.23
N LEU A 50 15.79 -16.78 -0.07
CA LEU A 50 16.68 -15.64 0.11
C LEU A 50 18.14 -16.10 0.28
N TYR A 51 19.07 -15.30 -0.23
CA TYR A 51 20.48 -15.61 -0.19
C TYR A 51 21.28 -14.51 0.53
N PRO A 52 22.40 -14.85 1.21
CA PRO A 52 23.31 -13.85 1.74
C PRO A 52 23.69 -12.83 0.66
N GLY A 53 23.62 -11.55 1.00
CA GLY A 53 23.87 -10.45 0.04
C GLY A 53 22.64 -9.94 -0.69
N ASP A 54 21.50 -10.60 -0.61
CA ASP A 54 20.21 -10.03 -1.05
C ASP A 54 19.85 -8.82 -0.18
N CYS A 55 18.98 -7.95 -0.69
CA CYS A 55 18.45 -6.79 0.02
C CYS A 55 16.92 -6.77 -0.06
N LEU A 56 16.24 -6.81 1.10
CA LEU A 56 14.80 -6.55 1.21
C LEU A 56 14.55 -5.05 1.35
N ILE A 57 13.69 -4.48 0.51
CA ILE A 57 13.25 -3.09 0.61
C ILE A 57 11.81 -3.05 1.11
N LEU A 58 11.63 -2.45 2.28
CA LEU A 58 10.38 -2.39 3.05
C LEU A 58 9.84 -0.96 3.07
N ASN A 59 8.53 -0.80 2.98
CA ASN A 59 7.88 0.51 3.17
C ASN A 59 7.52 0.68 4.65
N ASP A 60 8.15 1.63 5.33
CA ASP A 60 7.99 1.88 6.77
C ASP A 60 6.88 2.88 7.11
N SER A 61 6.02 3.23 6.15
CA SER A 61 4.90 4.12 6.42
C SER A 61 3.94 3.52 7.45
N ARG A 62 3.41 4.40 8.33
CA ARG A 62 2.44 4.06 9.36
C ARG A 62 1.10 4.71 9.06
N VAL A 63 0.04 3.93 9.15
CA VAL A 63 -1.33 4.40 8.88
C VAL A 63 -1.81 5.29 10.01
N LEU A 64 -2.36 6.44 9.64
CA LEU A 64 -3.08 7.32 10.55
C LEU A 64 -4.49 6.77 10.84
N PRO A 65 -5.04 6.94 12.04
CA PRO A 65 -6.47 6.76 12.29
C PRO A 65 -7.26 7.93 11.65
N ALA A 66 -7.15 8.01 10.34
CA ALA A 66 -7.52 9.18 9.54
C ALA A 66 -9.03 9.31 9.28
N ARG A 67 -9.85 8.34 9.70
CA ARG A 67 -11.29 8.33 9.47
C ARG A 67 -12.02 8.89 10.67
N LEU A 68 -12.54 10.11 10.54
CA LEU A 68 -13.29 10.82 11.57
C LEU A 68 -14.79 10.73 11.31
N LEU A 69 -15.54 10.27 12.35
CA LEU A 69 -16.99 10.26 12.34
C LEU A 69 -17.50 11.38 13.24
N GLY A 70 -18.34 12.23 12.73
CA GLY A 70 -18.83 13.41 13.43
C GLY A 70 -20.18 13.90 12.94
N GLN A 71 -20.50 15.14 13.25
CA GLN A 71 -21.75 15.77 12.87
C GLN A 71 -21.54 17.20 12.36
N ARG A 72 -22.46 17.64 11.52
CA ARG A 72 -22.50 19.01 10.97
C ARG A 72 -23.12 19.97 11.99
N LEU A 73 -22.58 21.18 12.03
CA LEU A 73 -23.11 22.26 12.87
C LEU A 73 -23.70 23.40 12.00
N PRO A 74 -24.82 24.04 12.41
CA PRO A 74 -25.82 23.51 13.34
C PRO A 74 -26.65 22.39 12.71
N GLY A 75 -27.34 21.60 13.49
CA GLY A 75 -28.33 20.65 12.98
C GLY A 75 -28.00 19.16 13.09
N GLY A 76 -26.80 18.79 13.53
CA GLY A 76 -26.48 17.43 13.98
C GLY A 76 -26.47 16.32 12.92
N GLY A 77 -26.49 16.64 11.64
CA GLY A 77 -26.44 15.63 10.59
C GLY A 77 -25.10 14.91 10.55
N ALA A 78 -25.11 13.56 10.58
CA ALA A 78 -23.92 12.73 10.54
C ALA A 78 -23.01 13.06 9.37
N CYS A 79 -21.70 13.01 9.60
CA CYS A 79 -20.68 13.18 8.58
C CYS A 79 -19.47 12.28 8.83
N GLU A 80 -18.77 11.98 7.78
CA GLU A 80 -17.48 11.29 7.77
C GLU A 80 -16.46 12.18 7.06
N VAL A 81 -15.30 12.34 7.65
CA VAL A 81 -14.15 13.03 7.07
C VAL A 81 -12.96 12.08 7.12
N LEU A 82 -12.36 11.84 5.96
CA LEU A 82 -11.20 11.00 5.83
C LEU A 82 -10.01 11.86 5.38
N LEU A 83 -9.03 11.99 6.24
CA LEU A 83 -7.80 12.73 6.00
C LEU A 83 -6.97 12.07 4.90
N LEU A 84 -6.48 12.85 3.94
CA LEU A 84 -5.67 12.36 2.81
C LEU A 84 -4.27 12.98 2.80
N ILE A 85 -4.20 14.31 2.73
CA ILE A 85 -2.95 15.05 2.56
C ILE A 85 -2.93 16.22 3.53
N ASP A 86 -1.88 16.29 4.34
CA ASP A 86 -1.60 17.46 5.16
C ASP A 86 -1.17 18.62 4.25
N ARG A 87 -1.88 19.74 4.34
CA ARG A 87 -1.59 20.99 3.60
C ARG A 87 -0.94 22.06 4.47
N GLY A 88 -0.63 21.70 5.72
CA GLY A 88 -0.11 22.64 6.71
C GLY A 88 -1.20 23.51 7.36
N GLU A 89 -0.83 24.30 8.37
CA GLU A 89 -1.72 25.23 9.09
C GLU A 89 -3.04 24.59 9.55
N ASN A 90 -2.96 23.38 10.10
CA ASN A 90 -4.10 22.56 10.51
C ASN A 90 -5.13 22.28 9.40
N THR A 91 -4.72 22.38 8.14
CA THR A 91 -5.60 22.19 6.99
C THR A 91 -5.24 20.90 6.27
N TRP A 92 -6.24 20.07 6.03
CA TRP A 92 -6.08 18.78 5.35
C TRP A 92 -6.96 18.73 4.09
N GLU A 93 -6.43 18.10 3.06
CA GLU A 93 -7.27 17.62 1.98
C GLU A 93 -7.95 16.34 2.44
N CYS A 94 -9.27 16.27 2.26
CA CYS A 94 -10.10 15.21 2.80
C CYS A 94 -11.10 14.69 1.78
N LEU A 95 -11.39 13.39 1.83
CA LEU A 95 -12.64 12.83 1.34
C LEU A 95 -13.72 12.99 2.39
N VAL A 96 -14.94 13.31 1.96
CA VAL A 96 -16.05 13.55 2.89
C VAL A 96 -17.34 12.85 2.46
N ARG A 97 -18.14 12.43 3.44
CA ARG A 97 -19.48 11.88 3.24
C ARG A 97 -20.47 12.49 4.24
N PRO A 98 -21.69 12.86 3.79
CA PRO A 98 -22.17 12.94 2.39
C PRO A 98 -21.66 14.23 1.72
N GLY A 99 -21.04 14.11 0.52
CA GLY A 99 -20.42 15.24 -0.18
C GLY A 99 -21.38 16.38 -0.51
N LYS A 100 -22.66 16.10 -0.77
CA LYS A 100 -23.71 17.11 -1.08
C LYS A 100 -23.94 18.11 0.05
N HIS A 101 -23.70 17.72 1.29
CA HIS A 101 -23.96 18.54 2.48
C HIS A 101 -22.72 19.17 3.10
N LEU A 102 -21.53 18.76 2.65
CA LEU A 102 -20.25 19.27 3.13
C LEU A 102 -19.65 20.27 2.12
N ARG A 103 -20.33 21.44 2.04
CA ARG A 103 -19.96 22.57 1.19
C ARG A 103 -19.03 23.51 1.94
N GLN A 104 -18.41 24.45 1.23
CA GLN A 104 -17.60 25.51 1.84
C GLN A 104 -18.40 26.27 2.92
N GLY A 105 -17.74 26.54 4.06
CA GLY A 105 -18.31 27.21 5.21
C GLY A 105 -19.04 26.29 6.21
N VAL A 106 -19.23 25.01 5.87
CA VAL A 106 -19.88 24.07 6.81
C VAL A 106 -18.93 23.73 7.95
N LYS A 107 -19.42 23.87 9.18
CA LYS A 107 -18.71 23.53 10.41
C LYS A 107 -19.05 22.11 10.85
N LEU A 108 -18.05 21.43 11.42
CA LEU A 108 -18.09 20.04 11.83
C LEU A 108 -17.65 19.91 13.29
N SER A 109 -18.17 18.88 13.96
CA SER A 109 -17.78 18.54 15.34
C SER A 109 -17.58 17.05 15.47
N PHE A 110 -16.53 16.66 16.18
CA PHE A 110 -16.15 15.28 16.48
C PHE A 110 -15.88 15.16 17.98
N GLY A 111 -16.12 13.96 18.55
CA GLY A 111 -15.81 13.67 19.95
C GLY A 111 -16.45 14.66 20.94
N ASN A 112 -17.75 14.94 20.78
CA ASN A 112 -18.49 15.88 21.64
C ASN A 112 -17.88 17.32 21.69
N GLY A 113 -17.23 17.75 20.60
CA GLY A 113 -16.65 19.09 20.48
C GLY A 113 -15.15 19.16 20.77
N GLU A 114 -14.50 18.07 21.13
CA GLU A 114 -13.05 17.99 21.35
C GLU A 114 -12.26 18.38 20.09
N LEU A 115 -12.77 18.01 18.93
CA LEU A 115 -12.25 18.39 17.63
C LEU A 115 -13.35 19.07 16.82
N THR A 116 -13.09 20.28 16.35
CA THR A 116 -13.97 20.98 15.41
C THR A 116 -13.28 21.24 14.11
N ALA A 117 -14.03 21.44 13.04
CA ALA A 117 -13.46 21.74 11.74
C ALA A 117 -14.39 22.59 10.88
N GLU A 118 -13.82 23.18 9.84
CA GLU A 118 -14.55 23.94 8.82
C GLU A 118 -14.10 23.52 7.43
N VAL A 119 -15.05 23.28 6.55
CA VAL A 119 -14.77 23.09 5.12
C VAL A 119 -14.42 24.43 4.51
N THR A 120 -13.14 24.64 4.19
CA THR A 120 -12.65 25.93 3.66
C THR A 120 -12.76 26.02 2.14
N GLN A 121 -12.71 24.87 1.44
CA GLN A 121 -12.79 24.85 -0.02
C GLN A 121 -13.30 23.48 -0.52
N VAL A 122 -13.98 23.49 -1.67
CA VAL A 122 -14.31 22.31 -2.47
C VAL A 122 -13.33 22.23 -3.63
N LEU A 123 -12.59 21.13 -3.73
CA LEU A 123 -11.60 20.92 -4.78
C LEU A 123 -12.22 20.25 -6.01
N GLU A 124 -11.53 20.40 -7.15
CA GLU A 124 -11.79 19.61 -8.34
C GLU A 124 -11.66 18.12 -8.02
N GLY A 125 -12.57 17.27 -8.54
CA GLY A 125 -12.62 15.85 -8.18
C GLY A 125 -13.39 15.53 -6.88
N GLY A 126 -13.90 16.56 -6.19
CA GLY A 126 -14.85 16.40 -5.07
C GLY A 126 -14.21 16.28 -3.68
N ASN A 127 -12.90 16.33 -3.54
CA ASN A 127 -12.23 16.45 -2.24
C ASN A 127 -12.52 17.82 -1.60
N ARG A 128 -12.23 17.95 -0.33
CA ARG A 128 -12.41 19.17 0.46
C ARG A 128 -11.09 19.58 1.10
N LEU A 129 -10.84 20.88 1.19
CA LEU A 129 -9.92 21.40 2.20
C LEU A 129 -10.71 21.64 3.49
N VAL A 130 -10.23 21.03 4.56
CA VAL A 130 -10.85 21.07 5.88
C VAL A 130 -9.83 21.58 6.88
N ARG A 131 -10.12 22.69 7.53
CA ARG A 131 -9.28 23.25 8.59
C ARG A 131 -9.80 22.79 9.93
N PHE A 132 -8.93 22.16 10.72
CA PHE A 132 -9.23 21.64 12.03
C PHE A 132 -8.85 22.62 13.14
N ASN A 133 -9.62 22.60 14.21
CA ASN A 133 -9.36 23.37 15.43
C ASN A 133 -9.47 22.42 16.62
N TYR A 134 -8.40 22.34 17.41
CA TYR A 134 -8.21 21.41 18.52
C TYR A 134 -7.23 22.00 19.53
N GLU A 135 -7.17 21.43 20.71
CA GLU A 135 -6.16 21.72 21.73
C GLU A 135 -5.13 20.59 21.81
N GLY A 136 -3.86 20.93 22.02
CA GLY A 136 -2.77 19.98 22.16
C GLY A 136 -2.19 19.45 20.83
N ILE A 137 -1.89 18.16 20.76
CA ILE A 137 -1.23 17.52 19.61
C ILE A 137 -2.29 16.83 18.75
N PHE A 138 -2.36 17.20 17.46
CA PHE A 138 -3.37 16.67 16.53
C PHE A 138 -3.34 15.13 16.42
N LEU A 139 -2.16 14.53 16.40
CA LEU A 139 -2.04 13.07 16.32
C LEU A 139 -2.66 12.35 17.54
N GLU A 140 -2.53 12.94 18.73
CA GLU A 140 -3.17 12.39 19.94
C GLU A 140 -4.69 12.51 19.89
N VAL A 141 -5.20 13.60 19.34
CA VAL A 141 -6.64 13.78 19.09
C VAL A 141 -7.14 12.74 18.08
N LEU A 142 -6.38 12.52 17.00
CA LEU A 142 -6.71 11.48 16.01
C LEU A 142 -6.69 10.08 16.63
N ASP A 143 -5.76 9.76 17.49
CA ASP A 143 -5.70 8.46 18.16
C ASP A 143 -6.93 8.18 19.03
N ARG A 144 -7.50 9.22 19.67
CA ARG A 144 -8.71 9.11 20.46
C ARG A 144 -9.98 9.03 19.62
N LEU A 145 -10.11 9.86 18.60
CA LEU A 145 -11.35 10.07 17.84
C LEU A 145 -11.40 9.34 16.51
N GLY A 146 -10.25 9.07 15.92
CA GLY A 146 -10.13 8.50 14.59
C GLY A 146 -10.30 6.99 14.57
N LYS A 147 -10.80 6.49 13.45
CA LYS A 147 -10.83 5.07 13.10
C LYS A 147 -9.81 4.76 12.02
N MET A 148 -9.30 3.52 12.01
CA MET A 148 -8.42 3.05 10.94
C MET A 148 -9.16 3.09 9.60
N PRO A 149 -8.59 3.70 8.56
CA PRO A 149 -9.19 3.80 7.25
C PRO A 149 -8.99 2.48 6.49
N LEU A 150 -9.75 1.46 6.83
CA LEU A 150 -9.70 0.19 6.10
C LEU A 150 -10.21 0.37 4.65
N PRO A 151 -9.66 -0.39 3.71
CA PRO A 151 -10.15 -0.40 2.34
C PRO A 151 -11.65 -0.72 2.24
N PRO A 152 -12.35 -0.21 1.21
CA PRO A 152 -13.82 -0.30 1.14
C PRO A 152 -14.37 -1.73 0.97
N TYR A 153 -13.54 -2.69 0.58
CA TYR A 153 -13.91 -4.10 0.48
C TYR A 153 -13.83 -4.85 1.81
N ILE A 154 -13.20 -4.28 2.85
CA ILE A 154 -13.20 -4.81 4.20
C ILE A 154 -14.40 -4.21 4.93
N LYS A 155 -15.35 -5.06 5.28
CA LYS A 155 -16.60 -4.68 5.98
C LYS A 155 -16.56 -5.00 7.47
N GLU A 156 -15.70 -5.94 7.85
CA GLU A 156 -15.52 -6.35 9.24
C GLU A 156 -14.74 -5.27 10.03
N GLU A 157 -15.15 -5.04 11.26
CA GLU A 157 -14.45 -4.11 12.14
C GLU A 157 -13.18 -4.77 12.70
N LEU A 158 -12.07 -4.06 12.58
CA LEU A 158 -10.78 -4.54 13.06
C LEU A 158 -10.70 -4.40 14.59
N GLN A 159 -10.59 -5.53 15.30
CA GLN A 159 -10.52 -5.56 16.77
C GLN A 159 -9.22 -4.95 17.30
N ASP A 160 -8.11 -5.22 16.63
CA ASP A 160 -6.79 -4.70 16.96
C ASP A 160 -6.25 -3.84 15.81
N ARG A 161 -6.12 -2.54 16.07
CA ARG A 161 -5.62 -1.57 15.07
C ARG A 161 -4.19 -1.87 14.58
N GLU A 162 -3.34 -2.45 15.44
CA GLU A 162 -1.96 -2.80 15.09
C GLU A 162 -1.89 -3.96 14.09
N ARG A 163 -2.98 -4.72 13.88
CA ARG A 163 -3.05 -5.73 12.82
C ARG A 163 -3.06 -5.13 11.42
N TYR A 164 -3.41 -3.85 11.27
CA TYR A 164 -3.30 -3.10 10.00
C TYR A 164 -2.07 -2.18 9.98
N GLN A 165 -1.03 -2.54 10.73
CA GLN A 165 0.30 -1.91 10.72
C GLN A 165 1.36 -2.98 10.52
N THR A 166 2.44 -2.64 9.80
CA THR A 166 3.62 -3.51 9.75
C THR A 166 4.37 -3.45 11.07
N VAL A 167 5.08 -4.52 11.43
CA VAL A 167 5.87 -4.58 12.69
C VAL A 167 7.04 -3.59 12.72
N TYR A 168 7.34 -2.98 11.58
CA TYR A 168 8.41 -2.00 11.38
C TYR A 168 7.88 -0.61 10.97
N SER A 169 6.57 -0.37 11.02
CA SER A 169 5.99 0.92 10.67
C SER A 169 6.49 2.03 11.58
N LYS A 170 6.94 3.15 10.99
CA LYS A 170 7.59 4.25 11.71
C LYS A 170 7.09 5.62 11.28
N VAL A 171 7.05 5.89 9.97
CA VAL A 171 6.77 7.22 9.43
C VAL A 171 5.27 7.39 9.25
N VAL A 172 4.66 8.18 10.14
CA VAL A 172 3.21 8.43 10.15
C VAL A 172 2.80 9.31 8.97
N GLY A 173 1.64 9.02 8.35
CA GLY A 173 1.09 9.85 7.26
C GLY A 173 0.37 9.07 6.16
N SER A 174 0.37 7.74 6.22
CA SER A 174 -0.29 6.92 5.20
C SER A 174 -1.79 6.76 5.46
N ALA A 175 -2.60 6.78 4.41
CA ALA A 175 -4.03 6.45 4.46
C ALA A 175 -4.31 4.94 4.38
N ALA A 176 -3.32 4.14 4.00
CA ALA A 176 -3.43 2.67 3.97
C ALA A 176 -2.09 2.01 4.30
N ALA A 177 -2.14 0.78 4.81
CA ALA A 177 -0.92 0.01 5.11
C ALA A 177 -0.25 -0.55 3.85
N PRO A 178 1.09 -0.69 3.84
CA PRO A 178 1.81 -1.47 2.83
C PRO A 178 1.60 -2.96 3.13
N THR A 179 0.50 -3.52 2.63
CA THR A 179 -0.09 -4.77 3.13
C THR A 179 0.76 -6.02 2.92
N ALA A 180 1.65 -6.06 1.92
CA ALA A 180 2.61 -7.14 1.76
C ALA A 180 3.60 -7.25 2.96
N GLY A 181 3.82 -6.14 3.66
CA GLY A 181 4.63 -6.11 4.88
C GLY A 181 3.92 -6.66 6.11
N LEU A 182 2.59 -6.82 6.09
CA LEU A 182 1.82 -7.35 7.21
C LEU A 182 2.13 -8.82 7.53
N HIS A 183 2.68 -9.55 6.57
CA HIS A 183 3.07 -10.95 6.75
C HIS A 183 4.32 -11.12 7.60
N PHE A 184 5.18 -10.10 7.70
CA PHE A 184 6.39 -10.19 8.49
C PHE A 184 6.10 -10.11 9.99
N THR A 185 6.83 -10.94 10.75
CA THR A 185 7.01 -10.82 12.19
C THR A 185 8.40 -10.25 12.47
N LYS A 186 8.64 -9.77 13.69
CA LYS A 186 9.97 -9.29 14.09
C LYS A 186 10.99 -10.43 14.06
N GLU A 187 10.57 -11.61 14.48
CA GLU A 187 11.37 -12.84 14.52
C GLU A 187 11.78 -13.26 13.11
N LEU A 188 10.85 -13.22 12.14
CA LEU A 188 11.14 -13.56 10.75
C LEU A 188 12.14 -12.56 10.13
N LEU A 189 11.98 -11.26 10.38
CA LEU A 189 12.92 -10.24 9.92
C LEU A 189 14.31 -10.44 10.54
N GLN A 190 14.37 -10.73 11.83
CA GLN A 190 15.65 -11.03 12.51
C GLN A 190 16.32 -12.26 11.89
N LYS A 191 15.59 -13.36 11.69
CA LYS A 191 16.09 -14.57 11.03
C LYS A 191 16.67 -14.26 9.65
N VAL A 192 15.98 -13.46 8.85
CA VAL A 192 16.43 -13.04 7.52
C VAL A 192 17.74 -12.25 7.60
N GLN A 193 17.85 -11.32 8.54
CA GLN A 193 19.08 -10.55 8.75
C GLN A 193 20.25 -11.43 9.23
N GLU A 194 20.00 -12.39 10.12
CA GLU A 194 21.01 -13.34 10.60
C GLU A 194 21.54 -14.26 9.48
N MET A 195 20.77 -14.45 8.40
CA MET A 195 21.21 -15.15 7.19
C MET A 195 22.12 -14.31 6.29
N GLY A 196 22.39 -13.05 6.62
CA GLY A 196 23.18 -12.14 5.80
C GLY A 196 22.38 -11.43 4.69
N VAL A 197 21.06 -11.40 4.81
CA VAL A 197 20.20 -10.60 3.94
C VAL A 197 20.07 -9.19 4.52
N ASN A 198 20.34 -8.20 3.73
CA ASN A 198 20.23 -6.80 4.13
C ASN A 198 18.77 -6.33 4.14
N VAL A 199 18.44 -5.37 4.99
CA VAL A 199 17.11 -4.76 5.08
C VAL A 199 17.23 -3.25 4.98
N GLY A 200 16.61 -2.67 3.94
CA GLY A 200 16.50 -1.23 3.74
C GLY A 200 15.05 -0.76 3.83
N TYR A 201 14.88 0.50 4.21
CA TYR A 201 13.55 1.10 4.35
C TYR A 201 13.37 2.27 3.38
N VAL A 202 12.18 2.34 2.82
CA VAL A 202 11.68 3.49 2.08
C VAL A 202 10.35 3.91 2.67
N THR A 203 9.94 5.15 2.45
CA THR A 203 8.61 5.62 2.84
C THR A 203 7.80 5.92 1.58
N LEU A 204 6.61 5.37 1.46
CA LEU A 204 5.60 5.83 0.53
C LEU A 204 4.28 5.94 1.27
N HIS A 205 3.72 7.13 1.31
CA HIS A 205 2.40 7.36 1.89
C HIS A 205 1.32 6.94 0.91
N VAL A 206 0.74 5.75 1.18
CA VAL A 206 -0.30 5.15 0.33
C VAL A 206 -1.57 5.99 0.39
N GLY A 207 -2.00 6.48 -0.76
CA GLY A 207 -3.26 7.19 -0.93
C GLY A 207 -4.42 6.23 -1.22
N LEU A 208 -5.66 6.73 -1.07
CA LEU A 208 -6.86 5.95 -1.39
C LEU A 208 -7.03 5.68 -2.88
N GLY A 209 -6.28 6.33 -3.75
CA GLY A 209 -6.27 6.09 -5.18
C GLY A 209 -5.96 4.64 -5.54
N THR A 210 -5.13 3.98 -4.73
CA THR A 210 -4.74 2.58 -4.90
C THR A 210 -5.93 1.60 -4.89
N PHE A 211 -7.06 1.98 -4.28
CA PHE A 211 -8.27 1.15 -4.21
C PHE A 211 -9.32 1.51 -5.26
N ARG A 212 -9.04 2.49 -6.13
CA ARG A 212 -9.96 2.85 -7.22
C ARG A 212 -9.76 1.89 -8.39
N PRO A 213 -10.85 1.32 -8.95
CA PRO A 213 -10.73 0.52 -10.16
C PRO A 213 -10.28 1.39 -11.34
N VAL A 214 -9.55 0.82 -12.26
CA VAL A 214 -9.27 1.43 -13.56
C VAL A 214 -10.57 1.51 -14.33
N LYS A 215 -10.84 2.66 -14.93
CA LYS A 215 -12.11 2.92 -15.66
C LYS A 215 -11.90 2.96 -17.16
N GLU A 216 -10.68 3.19 -17.57
CA GLU A 216 -10.26 3.32 -18.96
C GLU A 216 -10.19 1.94 -19.62
N ASP A 217 -10.66 1.81 -20.85
CA ASP A 217 -10.60 0.57 -21.62
C ASP A 217 -9.17 0.25 -22.06
N ASP A 218 -8.39 1.26 -22.43
CA ASP A 218 -6.97 1.12 -22.72
C ASP A 218 -6.13 1.57 -21.51
N ILE A 219 -5.21 0.70 -21.08
CA ILE A 219 -4.38 0.97 -19.92
C ILE A 219 -3.50 2.21 -20.08
N THR A 220 -3.15 2.59 -21.32
CA THR A 220 -2.31 3.77 -21.62
C THR A 220 -3.00 5.09 -21.34
N ASP A 221 -4.35 5.10 -21.30
CA ASP A 221 -5.16 6.28 -21.00
C ASP A 221 -5.33 6.52 -19.50
N HIS A 222 -4.94 5.53 -18.68
CA HIS A 222 -5.07 5.62 -17.23
C HIS A 222 -4.08 6.61 -16.63
N LEU A 223 -4.62 7.59 -15.90
CA LEU A 223 -3.83 8.56 -15.14
C LEU A 223 -3.60 8.06 -13.71
N MET A 224 -2.36 7.60 -13.46
CA MET A 224 -1.98 7.13 -12.13
C MET A 224 -1.99 8.28 -11.13
N HIS A 225 -2.59 8.03 -9.96
CA HIS A 225 -2.57 8.99 -8.85
C HIS A 225 -1.15 9.19 -8.31
N SER A 226 -0.90 10.39 -7.77
CA SER A 226 0.38 10.73 -7.17
C SER A 226 0.43 10.34 -5.70
N GLU A 227 1.57 9.81 -5.26
CA GLU A 227 1.88 9.48 -3.87
C GLU A 227 3.26 10.02 -3.49
N TYR A 228 3.39 10.52 -2.27
CA TYR A 228 4.66 11.06 -1.78
C TYR A 228 5.54 9.94 -1.28
N CYS A 229 6.79 9.91 -1.74
CA CYS A 229 7.75 8.89 -1.33
C CYS A 229 9.13 9.47 -1.02
N VAL A 230 9.88 8.72 -0.21
CA VAL A 230 11.23 9.07 0.26
C VAL A 230 12.12 7.83 0.17
N ILE A 231 13.33 8.02 -0.36
CA ILE A 231 14.43 7.06 -0.30
C ILE A 231 15.54 7.68 0.53
N PRO A 232 15.81 7.18 1.75
CA PRO A 232 16.95 7.64 2.55
C PRO A 232 18.29 7.33 1.88
N GLN A 233 19.34 8.09 2.19
CA GLN A 233 20.69 7.87 1.64
C GLN A 233 21.21 6.47 1.97
N GLU A 234 21.02 6.01 3.21
CA GLU A 234 21.42 4.67 3.65
C GLU A 234 20.79 3.55 2.80
N THR A 235 19.50 3.70 2.43
CA THR A 235 18.82 2.72 1.58
C THR A 235 19.31 2.81 0.13
N ALA A 236 19.56 4.01 -0.39
CA ALA A 236 20.13 4.18 -1.72
C ALA A 236 21.51 3.54 -1.83
N ASP A 237 22.37 3.77 -0.83
CA ASP A 237 23.71 3.18 -0.77
C ASP A 237 23.66 1.66 -0.67
N LEU A 238 22.76 1.13 0.17
CA LEU A 238 22.53 -0.30 0.32
C LEU A 238 22.11 -0.98 -0.97
N ILE A 239 21.19 -0.38 -1.73
CA ILE A 239 20.75 -0.87 -3.04
C ILE A 239 21.94 -0.90 -4.02
N ASN A 240 22.70 0.19 -4.09
CA ASN A 240 23.85 0.29 -4.98
C ASN A 240 24.93 -0.75 -4.66
N GLU A 241 25.21 -0.95 -3.36
CA GLU A 241 26.17 -1.97 -2.90
C GLU A 241 25.67 -3.39 -3.21
N THR A 242 24.41 -3.68 -2.95
CA THR A 242 23.78 -4.97 -3.29
C THR A 242 23.94 -5.28 -4.79
N LYS A 243 23.61 -4.32 -5.67
CA LYS A 243 23.73 -4.52 -7.12
C LYS A 243 25.19 -4.67 -7.56
N LYS A 244 26.10 -3.90 -6.98
CA LYS A 244 27.54 -3.99 -7.27
C LYS A 244 28.11 -5.36 -6.91
N ASN A 245 27.63 -5.97 -5.84
CA ASN A 245 28.08 -7.27 -5.33
C ASN A 245 27.32 -8.46 -5.98
N GLY A 246 26.41 -8.20 -6.93
CA GLY A 246 25.64 -9.23 -7.63
C GLY A 246 24.46 -9.81 -6.83
N GLY A 247 24.09 -9.17 -5.71
CA GLY A 247 22.91 -9.51 -4.92
C GLY A 247 21.61 -9.02 -5.57
N ARG A 248 20.48 -9.54 -5.11
CA ARG A 248 19.16 -9.16 -5.60
C ARG A 248 18.54 -8.08 -4.74
N VAL A 249 17.86 -7.13 -5.37
CA VAL A 249 16.99 -6.16 -4.71
C VAL A 249 15.55 -6.70 -4.75
N ILE A 250 15.02 -7.03 -3.60
CA ILE A 250 13.72 -7.66 -3.41
C ILE A 250 12.78 -6.65 -2.75
N CYS A 251 11.81 -6.15 -3.50
CA CYS A 251 10.83 -5.24 -2.93
C CYS A 251 9.73 -5.99 -2.18
N VAL A 252 9.38 -5.51 -1.00
CA VAL A 252 8.22 -5.98 -0.24
C VAL A 252 7.08 -4.99 -0.45
N GLY A 253 6.13 -5.41 -1.27
CA GLY A 253 4.99 -4.63 -1.72
C GLY A 253 5.24 -3.80 -2.98
N THR A 254 4.16 -3.58 -3.70
CA THR A 254 4.13 -2.72 -4.90
C THR A 254 4.51 -1.27 -4.58
N THR A 255 4.31 -0.83 -3.33
CA THR A 255 4.70 0.50 -2.85
C THR A 255 6.22 0.67 -2.81
N SER A 256 6.96 -0.32 -2.27
CA SER A 256 8.43 -0.30 -2.29
C SER A 256 8.96 -0.36 -3.72
N CYS A 257 8.38 -1.22 -4.57
CA CYS A 257 8.71 -1.29 -6.00
C CYS A 257 8.53 0.07 -6.68
N ARG A 258 7.36 0.69 -6.55
CA ARG A 258 7.08 1.99 -7.16
C ARG A 258 8.02 3.08 -6.66
N THR A 259 8.38 3.04 -5.38
CA THR A 259 9.32 4.00 -4.80
C THR A 259 10.71 3.87 -5.44
N VAL A 260 11.31 2.68 -5.46
CA VAL A 260 12.66 2.52 -5.99
C VAL A 260 12.71 2.74 -7.52
N GLU A 261 11.73 2.23 -8.26
CA GLU A 261 11.67 2.38 -9.72
C GLU A 261 11.43 3.84 -10.16
N SER A 262 10.75 4.65 -9.35
CA SER A 262 10.51 6.08 -9.65
C SER A 262 11.78 6.93 -9.66
N TRP A 263 12.76 6.57 -8.83
CA TRP A 263 13.96 7.39 -8.62
C TRP A 263 15.24 6.73 -9.11
N ALA A 264 15.13 5.52 -9.66
CA ALA A 264 16.25 4.84 -10.27
C ALA A 264 16.72 5.56 -11.55
N ALA A 265 18.03 5.82 -11.65
CA ALA A 265 18.63 6.26 -12.91
C ALA A 265 18.52 5.14 -13.97
N GLU A 266 18.72 5.48 -15.24
CA GLU A 266 18.63 4.51 -16.34
C GLU A 266 19.61 3.32 -16.21
N ASN A 267 20.74 3.54 -15.56
CA ASN A 267 21.72 2.50 -15.23
C ASN A 267 21.45 1.76 -13.91
N GLY A 268 20.30 1.99 -13.28
CA GLY A 268 19.91 1.38 -12.01
C GLY A 268 20.55 2.00 -10.75
N THR A 269 21.35 3.06 -10.89
CA THR A 269 21.94 3.74 -9.72
C THR A 269 20.89 4.48 -8.92
N MET A 270 20.96 4.36 -7.60
CA MET A 270 20.09 5.02 -6.66
C MET A 270 20.77 6.19 -5.97
N LYS A 271 19.98 7.23 -5.64
CA LYS A 271 20.36 8.36 -4.78
C LYS A 271 19.25 8.64 -3.77
N ALA A 272 19.60 9.25 -2.65
CA ALA A 272 18.59 9.78 -1.74
C ALA A 272 17.66 10.72 -2.51
N SER A 273 16.36 10.49 -2.34
CA SER A 273 15.34 11.20 -3.11
C SER A 273 14.06 11.34 -2.31
N ALA A 274 13.34 12.42 -2.52
CA ALA A 274 12.04 12.64 -1.93
C ALA A 274 11.15 13.43 -2.90
N GLY A 275 9.89 13.04 -3.03
CA GLY A 275 8.94 13.74 -3.90
C GLY A 275 7.73 12.90 -4.26
N TRP A 276 6.93 13.43 -5.16
CA TRP A 276 5.73 12.81 -5.66
C TRP A 276 6.01 11.88 -6.82
N THR A 277 5.45 10.67 -6.78
CA THR A 277 5.50 9.71 -7.89
C THR A 277 4.11 9.40 -8.39
N SER A 278 3.96 9.37 -9.72
CA SER A 278 2.79 8.86 -10.43
C SER A 278 3.17 7.71 -11.37
N ILE A 279 4.27 7.00 -11.06
CA ILE A 279 4.75 5.91 -11.90
C ILE A 279 3.66 4.85 -12.08
N PHE A 280 3.37 4.51 -13.32
CA PHE A 280 2.48 3.44 -13.71
C PHE A 280 3.28 2.34 -14.40
N ILE A 281 3.37 1.18 -13.75
CA ILE A 281 4.13 0.03 -14.21
C ILE A 281 3.15 -1.00 -14.76
N TYR A 282 3.33 -1.37 -16.04
CA TYR A 282 2.53 -2.34 -16.76
C TYR A 282 3.40 -3.12 -17.76
N PRO A 283 2.93 -4.21 -18.38
CA PRO A 283 3.73 -5.00 -19.31
C PRO A 283 4.41 -4.17 -20.40
N GLY A 284 5.72 -4.38 -20.54
CA GLY A 284 6.63 -3.57 -21.38
C GLY A 284 7.54 -2.67 -20.55
N TYR A 285 7.24 -2.43 -19.27
CA TYR A 285 8.15 -1.71 -18.37
C TYR A 285 9.42 -2.53 -18.12
N LYS A 286 10.58 -1.86 -18.17
CA LYS A 286 11.88 -2.46 -17.85
C LYS A 286 12.31 -2.04 -16.47
N PHE A 287 12.30 -2.98 -15.54
CA PHE A 287 12.76 -2.74 -14.18
C PHE A 287 14.24 -2.39 -14.16
N LYS A 288 14.58 -1.33 -13.46
CA LYS A 288 15.93 -0.77 -13.38
C LYS A 288 16.68 -1.29 -12.14
N VAL A 289 15.94 -1.51 -11.05
CA VAL A 289 16.49 -1.84 -9.73
C VAL A 289 15.94 -3.14 -9.19
N MET A 290 14.61 -3.32 -9.22
CA MET A 290 13.96 -4.46 -8.60
C MET A 290 14.21 -5.76 -9.34
N ASP A 291 14.68 -6.80 -8.63
CA ASP A 291 14.91 -8.15 -9.17
C ASP A 291 13.80 -9.13 -8.82
N ALA A 292 13.18 -8.98 -7.63
CA ALA A 292 12.11 -9.84 -7.13
C ALA A 292 11.10 -9.07 -6.30
N LEU A 293 9.92 -9.63 -6.12
CA LEU A 293 8.80 -8.95 -5.45
C LEU A 293 8.07 -9.89 -4.50
N VAL A 294 7.90 -9.48 -3.26
CA VAL A 294 6.91 -10.03 -2.32
C VAL A 294 5.66 -9.16 -2.40
N THR A 295 4.50 -9.73 -2.65
CA THR A 295 3.25 -8.98 -2.79
C THR A 295 2.04 -9.78 -2.34
N ASN A 296 0.89 -9.11 -2.12
CA ASN A 296 -0.40 -9.80 -1.96
C ASN A 296 -0.98 -10.16 -3.33
N PHE A 297 -2.04 -10.98 -3.34
CA PHE A 297 -2.88 -11.13 -4.51
C PHE A 297 -3.75 -9.89 -4.73
N HIS A 298 -3.87 -9.46 -5.97
CA HIS A 298 -4.54 -8.21 -6.36
C HIS A 298 -5.89 -8.48 -7.05
N LEU A 299 -6.73 -7.44 -7.13
CA LEU A 299 -8.02 -7.52 -7.83
C LEU A 299 -7.84 -7.62 -9.34
N PRO A 300 -8.81 -8.24 -10.03
CA PRO A 300 -8.91 -8.17 -11.48
C PRO A 300 -8.88 -6.71 -11.97
N GLU A 301 -8.29 -6.50 -13.13
CA GLU A 301 -8.27 -5.21 -13.84
C GLU A 301 -7.64 -4.04 -13.05
N SER A 302 -6.89 -4.32 -11.96
CA SER A 302 -6.24 -3.30 -11.16
C SER A 302 -4.87 -2.92 -11.70
N THR A 303 -4.40 -1.71 -11.41
CA THR A 303 -3.02 -1.28 -11.71
C THR A 303 -1.97 -2.18 -11.07
N LEU A 304 -2.32 -2.87 -9.99
CA LEU A 304 -1.39 -3.73 -9.24
C LEU A 304 -1.18 -5.09 -9.92
N ILE A 305 -2.22 -5.71 -10.50
CA ILE A 305 -2.04 -6.93 -11.31
C ILE A 305 -1.25 -6.62 -12.59
N MET A 306 -1.38 -5.40 -13.13
CA MET A 306 -0.60 -4.93 -14.27
C MET A 306 0.90 -4.83 -13.93
N LEU A 307 1.25 -4.31 -12.73
CA LEU A 307 2.62 -4.25 -12.24
C LEU A 307 3.22 -5.65 -12.06
N VAL A 308 2.50 -6.57 -11.44
CA VAL A 308 2.95 -7.97 -11.25
C VAL A 308 3.13 -8.64 -12.61
N SER A 309 2.23 -8.36 -13.56
CA SER A 309 2.32 -8.86 -14.93
C SER A 309 3.49 -8.28 -15.72
N ALA A 310 3.92 -7.06 -15.40
CA ALA A 310 5.13 -6.48 -15.98
C ALA A 310 6.39 -7.25 -15.52
N LEU A 311 6.40 -7.77 -14.29
CA LEU A 311 7.55 -8.50 -13.73
C LEU A 311 7.66 -9.93 -14.24
N ALA A 312 6.55 -10.67 -14.26
CA ALA A 312 6.55 -12.12 -14.52
C ALA A 312 5.93 -12.53 -15.87
N GLY A 313 5.40 -11.55 -16.61
CA GLY A 313 4.58 -11.82 -17.79
C GLY A 313 3.12 -12.08 -17.44
N ARG A 314 2.22 -11.49 -18.23
CA ARG A 314 0.77 -11.55 -17.99
C ARG A 314 0.25 -13.00 -17.91
N GLU A 315 0.66 -13.85 -18.83
CA GLU A 315 0.17 -15.25 -18.89
C GLU A 315 0.57 -16.05 -17.64
N HIS A 316 1.81 -15.90 -17.19
CA HIS A 316 2.29 -16.57 -15.98
C HIS A 316 1.50 -16.10 -14.74
N VAL A 317 1.27 -14.79 -14.65
CA VAL A 317 0.52 -14.19 -13.53
C VAL A 317 -0.93 -14.67 -13.53
N LEU A 318 -1.63 -14.60 -14.65
CA LEU A 318 -3.04 -15.03 -14.72
C LEU A 318 -3.19 -16.51 -14.39
N ARG A 319 -2.34 -17.37 -14.91
CA ARG A 319 -2.33 -18.81 -14.56
C ARG A 319 -2.07 -19.04 -13.06
N ALA A 320 -1.12 -18.31 -12.47
CA ALA A 320 -0.86 -18.41 -11.03
C ALA A 320 -2.04 -17.89 -10.18
N TYR A 321 -2.78 -16.90 -10.66
CA TYR A 321 -3.98 -16.37 -9.99
C TYR A 321 -5.16 -17.33 -10.12
N GLU A 322 -5.37 -17.97 -11.28
CA GLU A 322 -6.36 -19.04 -11.47
C GLU A 322 -6.08 -20.22 -10.54
N GLU A 323 -4.81 -20.61 -10.41
CA GLU A 323 -4.36 -21.62 -9.46
C GLU A 323 -4.66 -21.20 -8.01
N ALA A 324 -4.35 -19.95 -7.65
CA ALA A 324 -4.63 -19.44 -6.31
C ALA A 324 -6.13 -19.44 -5.98
N VAL A 325 -6.99 -19.12 -6.96
CA VAL A 325 -8.46 -19.22 -6.81
C VAL A 325 -8.88 -20.68 -6.63
N ARG A 326 -8.37 -21.60 -7.44
CA ARG A 326 -8.66 -23.04 -7.36
C ARG A 326 -8.28 -23.62 -6.00
N GLU A 327 -7.11 -23.24 -5.51
CA GLU A 327 -6.56 -23.67 -4.22
C GLU A 327 -7.09 -22.84 -3.03
N ARG A 328 -8.06 -21.94 -3.29
CA ARG A 328 -8.72 -21.10 -2.28
C ARG A 328 -7.75 -20.29 -1.44
N TYR A 329 -6.77 -19.66 -2.08
CA TYR A 329 -5.98 -18.60 -1.44
C TYR A 329 -6.88 -17.43 -1.04
N ARG A 330 -6.46 -16.72 -0.02
CA ARG A 330 -7.09 -15.49 0.43
C ARG A 330 -6.53 -14.31 -0.35
N PHE A 331 -7.39 -13.43 -0.82
CA PHE A 331 -7.00 -12.31 -1.68
C PHE A 331 -7.01 -10.97 -0.92
N PHE A 332 -6.26 -10.03 -1.42
CA PHE A 332 -6.19 -8.64 -1.02
C PHE A 332 -5.45 -8.39 0.30
N SER A 333 -5.74 -7.24 0.99
CA SER A 333 -4.93 -6.66 2.07
C SER A 333 -4.65 -7.61 3.24
N PHE A 334 -5.61 -8.44 3.63
CA PHE A 334 -5.46 -9.46 4.68
C PHE A 334 -5.34 -10.87 4.12
N GLY A 335 -5.14 -10.97 2.82
CA GLY A 335 -5.00 -12.24 2.12
C GLY A 335 -3.64 -12.87 2.29
N ASP A 336 -3.37 -13.83 1.42
CA ASP A 336 -2.11 -14.54 1.30
C ASP A 336 -1.10 -13.77 0.43
N ALA A 337 0.10 -14.27 0.31
CA ALA A 337 1.20 -13.63 -0.39
C ALA A 337 1.65 -14.39 -1.64
N MET A 338 2.32 -13.66 -2.52
CA MET A 338 3.15 -14.18 -3.60
C MET A 338 4.60 -13.74 -3.41
N PHE A 339 5.54 -14.58 -3.79
CA PHE A 339 6.93 -14.23 -4.03
C PHE A 339 7.27 -14.51 -5.48
N ILE A 340 7.67 -13.49 -6.22
CA ILE A 340 8.00 -13.55 -7.65
C ILE A 340 9.50 -13.29 -7.81
N HIS A 341 10.26 -14.26 -8.34
CA HIS A 341 11.71 -14.20 -8.38
C HIS A 341 12.34 -14.68 -9.69
#